data_88b23f099eaa8a7ecab0c9a9d09bbc87
#
_entry.id   88b23f099eaa8a7ecab0c9a9d09bbc87
#
_cell.length_a   1.000
_cell.length_b   1.000
_cell.length_c   1.000
_cell.angle_alpha   90.00
_cell.angle_beta   90.00
_cell.angle_gamma   90.00
#
_symmetry.space_group_name_H-M   'P 1'
#
loop_
_entity.id
_entity.type
_entity.pdbx_description
1 polymer ?
#
loop_
_entity_poly.entity_id
_entity_poly.type
_entity_poly.pdbx_seq_one_letter_code
_entity_poly.pdbx_strand_id
1 'polypeptide(L)'
;MNYEGILEFHGTWRSYQARVLQNVSRYLSDDKIHIVAAPGSGKTTLGIELIKRLNANTLILAPSITIREQWAARIQEAFLCDGYALEDYVSLSLKQPKAITVATYQALHSAMTRFCGTETPGEDTAPTDSEEVDYSDFDLVRTMKNANIELLCLDECHHLRSEWWKSLEAFQSQLS
;
A
#
# COMPACT_ATOMS: atom_id res chain seq x y z
N MET A 1 1.03 -3.77 15.65
CA MET A 1 0.54 -5.04 15.06
C MET A 1 1.62 -6.10 15.19
N ASN A 2 1.31 -7.36 15.32
CA ASN A 2 2.30 -8.43 15.25
C ASN A 2 1.95 -9.38 14.12
N TYR A 3 2.80 -9.45 13.09
CA TYR A 3 2.62 -10.34 11.94
C TYR A 3 3.26 -11.72 12.12
N GLU A 4 3.97 -11.94 13.21
CA GLU A 4 4.60 -13.23 13.51
C GLU A 4 3.57 -14.35 13.58
N GLY A 5 3.79 -15.43 12.85
CA GLY A 5 2.88 -16.56 12.75
C GLY A 5 1.65 -16.32 11.85
N ILE A 6 1.39 -15.08 11.42
CA ILE A 6 0.28 -14.73 10.53
C ILE A 6 0.75 -14.62 9.08
N LEU A 7 1.88 -13.96 8.87
CA LEU A 7 2.53 -13.80 7.56
C LEU A 7 3.92 -14.44 7.56
N GLU A 8 4.12 -15.40 6.67
CA GLU A 8 5.41 -16.07 6.44
C GLU A 8 5.58 -16.28 4.95
N PHE A 9 6.76 -15.95 4.41
CA PHE A 9 7.02 -16.16 2.99
C PHE A 9 7.15 -17.65 2.67
N HIS A 10 6.29 -18.16 1.78
CA HIS A 10 6.24 -19.57 1.40
C HIS A 10 7.12 -19.92 0.19
N GLY A 11 7.82 -18.95 -0.38
CA GLY A 11 8.66 -19.13 -1.57
C GLY A 11 10.14 -19.10 -1.28
N THR A 12 10.92 -18.85 -2.34
CA THR A 12 12.39 -18.71 -2.29
C THR A 12 12.79 -17.31 -2.74
N TRP A 13 13.63 -16.65 -1.96
CA TRP A 13 14.16 -15.33 -2.28
C TRP A 13 15.10 -15.38 -3.48
N ARG A 14 14.88 -14.49 -4.44
CA ARG A 14 15.87 -14.25 -5.52
C ARG A 14 17.10 -13.58 -4.93
N SER A 15 18.25 -13.76 -5.59
CA SER A 15 19.55 -13.27 -5.10
C SER A 15 19.54 -11.77 -4.73
N TYR A 16 18.89 -10.92 -5.55
CA TYR A 16 18.84 -9.50 -5.26
C TYR A 16 17.90 -9.19 -4.07
N GLN A 17 16.78 -9.92 -3.93
CA GLN A 17 15.85 -9.77 -2.81
C GLN A 17 16.53 -10.12 -1.49
N ALA A 18 17.21 -11.27 -1.45
CA ALA A 18 17.99 -11.71 -0.30
C ALA A 18 19.03 -10.66 0.11
N ARG A 19 19.70 -10.04 -0.87
CA ARG A 19 20.70 -9.00 -0.65
C ARG A 19 20.09 -7.72 -0.06
N VAL A 20 18.93 -7.29 -0.56
CA VAL A 20 18.19 -6.14 0.00
C VAL A 20 17.78 -6.44 1.43
N LEU A 21 17.23 -7.62 1.69
CA LEU A 21 16.77 -8.03 3.03
C LEU A 21 17.90 -8.13 4.05
N GLN A 22 19.09 -8.55 3.64
CA GLN A 22 20.29 -8.58 4.50
C GLN A 22 20.76 -7.19 4.90
N ASN A 23 20.54 -6.18 4.05
CA ASN A 23 21.01 -4.82 4.27
C ASN A 23 19.90 -3.86 4.73
N VAL A 24 18.70 -4.36 4.95
CA VAL A 24 17.54 -3.54 5.32
C VAL A 24 17.80 -2.64 6.54
N SER A 25 18.49 -3.15 7.56
CA SER A 25 18.80 -2.37 8.75
C SER A 25 19.65 -1.12 8.48
N ARG A 26 20.42 -1.11 7.39
CA ARG A 26 21.21 0.07 6.97
C ARG A 26 20.35 1.14 6.30
N TYR A 27 19.24 0.73 5.68
CA TYR A 27 18.35 1.63 4.94
C TYR A 27 17.22 2.19 5.80
N LEU A 28 16.97 1.60 6.97
CA LEU A 28 15.92 2.04 7.88
C LEU A 28 16.28 3.29 8.67
N SER A 29 17.54 3.71 8.66
CA SER A 29 17.99 4.90 9.40
C SER A 29 17.40 6.22 8.89
N ASP A 30 16.90 6.24 7.66
CA ASP A 30 16.39 7.45 7.00
C ASP A 30 14.85 7.48 6.86
N ASP A 31 14.15 6.55 7.48
CA ASP A 31 12.68 6.37 7.42
C ASP A 31 12.11 6.24 5.99
N LYS A 32 12.98 6.07 4.98
CA LYS A 32 12.61 5.95 3.57
C LYS A 32 13.43 4.88 2.89
N ILE A 33 12.75 3.97 2.18
CA ILE A 33 13.39 2.98 1.33
C ILE A 33 12.88 3.14 -0.09
N HIS A 34 13.78 3.36 -1.03
CA HIS A 34 13.49 3.34 -2.46
C HIS A 34 14.05 2.07 -3.08
N ILE A 35 13.17 1.21 -3.58
CA ILE A 35 13.56 0.00 -4.30
C ILE A 35 13.32 0.21 -5.78
N VAL A 36 14.40 0.21 -6.54
CA VAL A 36 14.34 0.25 -8.00
C VAL A 36 14.72 -1.12 -8.54
N ALA A 37 13.81 -1.76 -9.23
CA ALA A 37 14.01 -3.06 -9.84
C ALA A 37 13.16 -3.19 -11.12
N ALA A 38 13.58 -4.07 -12.02
CA ALA A 38 12.86 -4.30 -13.27
C ALA A 38 11.42 -4.81 -13.03
N PRO A 39 10.48 -4.54 -13.94
CA PRO A 39 9.15 -5.15 -13.90
C PRO A 39 9.23 -6.68 -13.79
N GLY A 40 8.36 -7.29 -12.99
CA GLY A 40 8.36 -8.73 -12.76
C GLY A 40 9.49 -9.27 -11.87
N SER A 41 10.28 -8.39 -11.26
CA SER A 41 11.39 -8.78 -10.38
C SER A 41 10.97 -9.24 -8.99
N GLY A 42 9.70 -9.11 -8.61
CA GLY A 42 9.19 -9.47 -7.30
C GLY A 42 9.26 -8.34 -6.27
N LYS A 43 9.16 -7.08 -6.69
CA LYS A 43 9.11 -5.91 -5.80
C LYS A 43 7.98 -5.98 -4.78
N THR A 44 6.80 -6.44 -5.21
CA THR A 44 5.63 -6.61 -4.35
C THR A 44 5.91 -7.59 -3.21
N THR A 45 6.49 -8.75 -3.54
CA THR A 45 6.88 -9.76 -2.55
C THR A 45 7.90 -9.20 -1.56
N LEU A 46 8.89 -8.48 -2.06
CA LEU A 46 9.89 -7.81 -1.22
C LEU A 46 9.25 -6.75 -0.31
N GLY A 47 8.33 -5.95 -0.84
CA GLY A 47 7.59 -4.94 -0.09
C GLY A 47 6.78 -5.54 1.06
N ILE A 48 6.09 -6.65 0.83
CA ILE A 48 5.32 -7.36 1.88
C ILE A 48 6.26 -7.87 2.98
N GLU A 49 7.40 -8.45 2.63
CA GLU A 49 8.39 -8.90 3.62
C GLU A 49 8.93 -7.74 4.46
N LEU A 50 9.16 -6.59 3.85
CA LEU A 50 9.60 -5.40 4.57
C LEU A 50 8.54 -4.91 5.56
N ILE A 51 7.28 -4.87 5.15
CA ILE A 51 6.15 -4.52 6.02
C ILE A 51 6.08 -5.47 7.23
N LYS A 52 6.22 -6.77 6.97
CA LYS A 52 6.25 -7.80 8.02
C LYS A 52 7.39 -7.56 9.01
N ARG A 53 8.61 -7.32 8.51
CA ARG A 53 9.81 -7.11 9.35
C ARG A 53 9.73 -5.82 10.16
N LEU A 54 9.18 -4.76 9.59
CA LEU A 54 8.93 -3.51 10.29
C LEU A 54 7.79 -3.62 11.30
N ASN A 55 6.94 -4.62 11.14
CA ASN A 55 5.85 -4.94 12.05
C ASN A 55 4.89 -3.76 12.29
N ALA A 56 4.69 -2.94 11.29
CA ALA A 56 3.90 -1.71 11.34
C ALA A 56 2.60 -1.82 10.54
N ASN A 57 1.56 -1.14 11.03
CA ASN A 57 0.34 -0.97 10.22
C ASN A 57 0.66 -0.07 9.04
N THR A 58 0.28 -0.52 7.86
CA THR A 58 0.76 0.05 6.59
C THR A 58 -0.37 0.46 5.68
N LEU A 59 -0.24 1.63 5.06
CA LEU A 59 -1.00 2.02 3.88
C LEU A 59 -0.12 1.83 2.63
N ILE A 60 -0.57 0.98 1.72
CA ILE A 60 0.05 0.75 0.42
C ILE A 60 -0.73 1.54 -0.63
N LEU A 61 -0.03 2.32 -1.43
CA LEU A 61 -0.62 3.07 -2.54
C LEU A 61 -0.15 2.51 -3.88
N ALA A 62 -1.10 2.13 -4.70
CA ALA A 62 -0.91 1.50 -6.00
C ALA A 62 -1.41 2.40 -7.14
N PRO A 63 -0.86 2.27 -8.37
CA PRO A 63 -1.23 3.12 -9.50
C PRO A 63 -2.62 2.81 -10.09
N SER A 64 -3.14 1.61 -9.86
CA SER A 64 -4.44 1.17 -10.40
C SER A 64 -5.14 0.17 -9.48
N ILE A 65 -6.44 -0.03 -9.70
CA ILE A 65 -7.23 -1.06 -9.00
C ILE A 65 -6.65 -2.45 -9.27
N THR A 66 -6.22 -2.74 -10.47
CA THR A 66 -5.60 -4.02 -10.82
C THR A 66 -4.35 -4.29 -9.99
N ILE A 67 -3.48 -3.31 -9.83
CA ILE A 67 -2.27 -3.44 -9.01
C ILE A 67 -2.63 -3.55 -7.51
N ARG A 68 -3.63 -2.81 -7.05
CA ARG A 68 -4.17 -2.94 -5.69
C ARG A 68 -4.60 -4.38 -5.41
N GLU A 69 -5.36 -4.99 -6.29
CA GLU A 69 -5.81 -6.38 -6.19
C GLU A 69 -4.63 -7.37 -6.22
N GLN A 70 -3.61 -7.10 -7.01
CA GLN A 70 -2.40 -7.92 -7.06
C GLN A 70 -1.64 -7.92 -5.73
N TRP A 71 -1.59 -6.79 -5.02
CA TRP A 71 -1.01 -6.75 -3.68
C TRP A 71 -1.75 -7.67 -2.71
N ALA A 72 -3.08 -7.60 -2.67
CA ALA A 72 -3.90 -8.45 -1.82
C ALA A 72 -3.74 -9.94 -2.17
N ALA A 73 -3.79 -10.28 -3.46
CA ALA A 73 -3.58 -11.64 -3.93
C ALA A 73 -2.19 -12.18 -3.56
N ARG A 74 -1.16 -11.37 -3.69
CA ARG A 74 0.21 -11.76 -3.32
C ARG A 74 0.36 -12.01 -1.82
N ILE A 75 -0.26 -11.19 -0.98
CA ILE A 75 -0.26 -11.41 0.48
C ILE A 75 -0.92 -12.74 0.79
N GLN A 76 -2.09 -13.03 0.20
CA GLN A 76 -2.81 -14.26 0.43
C GLN A 76 -2.05 -15.51 -0.04
N GLU A 77 -1.53 -15.48 -1.27
CA GLU A 77 -0.91 -16.66 -1.90
C GLU A 77 0.48 -16.96 -1.37
N ALA A 78 1.28 -15.92 -1.09
CA ALA A 78 2.70 -16.09 -0.80
C ALA A 78 3.07 -15.91 0.68
N PHE A 79 2.21 -15.31 1.50
CA PHE A 79 2.54 -14.96 2.89
C PHE A 79 1.52 -15.44 3.93
N LEU A 80 0.23 -15.46 3.63
CA LEU A 80 -0.78 -15.77 4.64
C LEU A 80 -0.65 -17.24 5.10
N CYS A 81 -0.50 -17.41 6.41
CA CYS A 81 -0.42 -18.74 7.03
C CYS A 81 -1.80 -19.40 7.11
N ASP A 82 -1.80 -20.72 7.16
CA ASP A 82 -3.03 -21.50 7.33
C ASP A 82 -3.76 -21.14 8.63
N GLY A 83 -5.08 -21.10 8.56
CA GLY A 83 -5.94 -20.78 9.72
C GLY A 83 -6.24 -19.29 9.88
N TYR A 84 -5.69 -18.43 9.04
CA TYR A 84 -5.97 -16.99 9.02
C TYR A 84 -6.74 -16.59 7.78
N ALA A 85 -7.65 -15.62 7.92
CA ALA A 85 -8.40 -15.04 6.81
C ALA A 85 -7.79 -13.72 6.40
N LEU A 86 -7.63 -13.50 5.09
CA LEU A 86 -7.03 -12.29 4.54
C LEU A 86 -7.78 -11.02 4.98
N GLU A 87 -9.09 -11.10 4.96
CA GLU A 87 -10.00 -10.00 5.31
C GLU A 87 -9.88 -9.51 6.77
N ASP A 88 -9.27 -10.29 7.65
CA ASP A 88 -9.01 -9.87 9.04
C ASP A 88 -7.83 -8.89 9.13
N TYR A 89 -6.93 -8.90 8.17
CA TYR A 89 -5.66 -8.15 8.19
C TYR A 89 -5.52 -7.15 7.06
N VAL A 90 -6.17 -7.40 5.93
CA VAL A 90 -6.05 -6.60 4.71
C VAL A 90 -7.38 -5.94 4.35
N SER A 91 -7.33 -4.64 4.09
CA SER A 91 -8.45 -3.87 3.56
C SER A 91 -8.08 -3.23 2.24
N LEU A 92 -9.03 -3.16 1.32
CA LEU A 92 -8.94 -2.42 0.06
C LEU A 92 -9.72 -1.10 0.10
N SER A 93 -10.19 -0.70 1.28
CA SER A 93 -10.98 0.51 1.48
C SER A 93 -10.29 1.48 2.44
N LEU A 94 -10.11 2.72 2.02
CA LEU A 94 -9.63 3.81 2.89
C LEU A 94 -10.59 4.12 4.04
N LYS A 95 -11.89 3.84 3.86
CA LYS A 95 -12.91 4.08 4.88
C LYS A 95 -12.88 3.06 6.03
N GLN A 96 -12.35 1.88 5.77
CA GLN A 96 -12.27 0.77 6.73
C GLN A 96 -10.85 0.21 6.77
N PRO A 97 -9.86 1.00 7.22
CA PRO A 97 -8.48 0.55 7.24
C PRO A 97 -8.27 -0.60 8.22
N LYS A 98 -7.33 -1.47 7.87
CA LYS A 98 -6.86 -2.59 8.70
C LYS A 98 -5.35 -2.54 8.83
N ALA A 99 -4.75 -3.57 9.38
CA ALA A 99 -3.31 -3.64 9.58
C ALA A 99 -2.52 -3.36 8.29
N ILE A 100 -2.99 -3.91 7.16
CA ILE A 100 -2.50 -3.58 5.82
C ILE A 100 -3.68 -3.06 5.00
N THR A 101 -3.61 -1.81 4.60
CA THR A 101 -4.63 -1.18 3.74
C THR A 101 -4.01 -0.89 2.39
N VAL A 102 -4.63 -1.35 1.31
CA VAL A 102 -4.16 -1.11 -0.05
C VAL A 102 -5.18 -0.26 -0.79
N ALA A 103 -4.74 0.88 -1.29
CA ALA A 103 -5.58 1.81 -2.04
C ALA A 103 -4.87 2.32 -3.29
N THR A 104 -5.59 2.98 -4.16
CA THR A 104 -4.98 3.67 -5.31
C THR A 104 -4.59 5.11 -4.95
N TYR A 105 -3.65 5.68 -5.69
CA TYR A 105 -3.32 7.10 -5.58
C TYR A 105 -4.52 8.00 -5.89
N GLN A 106 -5.36 7.57 -6.84
CA GLN A 106 -6.60 8.27 -7.18
C GLN A 106 -7.55 8.30 -6.00
N ALA A 107 -7.76 7.17 -5.32
CA ALA A 107 -8.60 7.10 -4.12
C ALA A 107 -8.08 8.00 -3.00
N LEU A 108 -6.75 8.05 -2.79
CA LEU A 108 -6.14 8.97 -1.83
C LEU A 108 -6.43 10.43 -2.18
N HIS A 109 -6.25 10.80 -3.45
CA HIS A 109 -6.53 12.15 -3.92
C HIS A 109 -8.00 12.52 -3.72
N SER A 110 -8.93 11.64 -4.09
CA SER A 110 -10.36 11.84 -3.89
C SER A 110 -10.73 11.97 -2.42
N ALA A 111 -10.15 11.16 -1.55
CA ALA A 111 -10.36 11.24 -0.11
C ALA A 111 -9.80 12.54 0.49
N MET A 112 -8.63 12.99 0.05
CA MET A 112 -8.04 14.27 0.50
C MET A 112 -8.82 15.48 0.03
N THR A 113 -9.40 15.45 -1.17
CA THR A 113 -10.24 16.52 -1.72
C THR A 113 -11.72 16.39 -1.34
N ARG A 114 -12.08 15.34 -0.61
CA ARG A 114 -13.46 15.00 -0.20
C ARG A 114 -14.42 14.95 -1.39
N PHE A 115 -13.96 14.34 -2.46
CA PHE A 115 -14.74 14.19 -3.69
C PHE A 115 -15.90 13.20 -3.50
N CYS A 116 -17.03 13.52 -4.11
CA CYS A 116 -18.20 12.64 -4.22
C CYS A 116 -18.54 12.47 -5.70
N GLY A 117 -18.59 11.25 -6.18
CA GLY A 117 -18.96 10.92 -7.57
C GLY A 117 -18.14 9.80 -8.17
N THR A 118 -18.35 9.57 -9.47
CA THR A 118 -17.56 8.61 -10.23
C THR A 118 -16.19 9.24 -10.54
N GLU A 119 -15.13 8.61 -10.08
CA GLU A 119 -13.79 9.01 -10.49
C GLU A 119 -13.62 8.69 -11.97
N THR A 120 -13.48 9.72 -12.80
CA THR A 120 -13.17 9.50 -14.21
C THR A 120 -11.76 8.91 -14.32
N PRO A 121 -11.60 7.77 -15.02
CA PRO A 121 -10.28 7.23 -15.28
C PRO A 121 -9.45 8.30 -15.97
N GLY A 122 -8.26 8.53 -15.48
CA GLY A 122 -7.32 9.35 -16.23
C GLY A 122 -6.96 8.70 -17.56
N GLU A 123 -6.38 9.46 -18.48
CA GLU A 123 -6.02 8.99 -19.82
C GLU A 123 -5.13 7.73 -19.83
N ASP A 124 -4.49 7.42 -18.70
CA ASP A 124 -3.60 6.26 -18.52
C ASP A 124 -4.21 5.10 -17.71
N THR A 125 -5.49 5.17 -17.30
CA THR A 125 -6.18 4.10 -16.58
C THR A 125 -7.16 3.39 -17.48
N ALA A 126 -7.21 2.04 -17.36
CA ALA A 126 -8.17 1.24 -18.11
C ALA A 126 -9.62 1.65 -17.77
N PRO A 127 -10.57 1.62 -18.73
CA PRO A 127 -11.96 2.05 -18.50
C PRO A 127 -12.70 1.30 -17.39
N THR A 128 -12.12 0.20 -16.88
CA THR A 128 -12.67 -0.63 -15.81
C THR A 128 -12.24 -0.21 -14.40
N ASP A 129 -11.31 0.76 -14.28
CA ASP A 129 -10.74 1.18 -13.01
C ASP A 129 -11.51 2.35 -12.37
N SER A 130 -12.85 2.29 -12.36
CA SER A 130 -13.69 3.27 -11.68
C SER A 130 -14.45 2.63 -10.52
N GLU A 131 -14.29 3.17 -9.34
CA GLU A 131 -15.10 2.85 -8.17
C GLU A 131 -15.87 4.11 -7.74
N GLU A 132 -17.17 3.95 -7.50
CA GLU A 132 -17.95 5.03 -6.89
C GLU A 132 -17.74 5.00 -5.38
N VAL A 133 -17.09 6.03 -4.86
CA VAL A 133 -16.92 6.19 -3.42
C VAL A 133 -17.23 7.63 -3.03
N ASP A 134 -18.07 7.80 -2.03
CA ASP A 134 -18.39 9.11 -1.46
C ASP A 134 -17.42 9.45 -0.32
N TYR A 135 -16.55 10.43 -0.54
CA TYR A 135 -15.61 10.93 0.45
C TYR A 135 -16.03 12.30 1.04
N SER A 136 -17.24 12.78 0.78
CA SER A 136 -17.69 14.13 1.17
C SER A 136 -17.61 14.39 2.68
N ASP A 137 -17.97 13.40 3.50
CA ASP A 137 -17.93 13.47 4.97
C ASP A 137 -16.80 12.66 5.59
N PHE A 138 -15.77 12.33 4.79
CA PHE A 138 -14.68 11.46 5.21
C PHE A 138 -13.42 12.23 5.56
N ASP A 139 -12.87 11.96 6.73
CA ASP A 139 -11.57 12.50 7.17
C ASP A 139 -10.50 11.39 7.10
N LEU A 140 -9.75 11.39 6.01
CA LEU A 140 -8.72 10.39 5.74
C LEU A 140 -7.62 10.39 6.81
N VAL A 141 -7.08 11.56 7.14
CA VAL A 141 -5.97 11.69 8.11
C VAL A 141 -6.37 11.15 9.46
N ARG A 142 -7.53 11.56 9.95
CA ARG A 142 -8.07 11.08 11.23
C ARG A 142 -8.31 9.58 11.23
N THR A 143 -8.87 9.05 10.14
CA THR A 143 -9.14 7.61 10.00
C THR A 143 -7.86 6.80 10.01
N MET A 144 -6.81 7.25 9.30
CA MET A 144 -5.52 6.58 9.28
C MET A 144 -4.81 6.66 10.64
N LYS A 145 -4.89 7.79 11.33
CA LYS A 145 -4.35 7.93 12.70
C LYS A 145 -5.06 7.00 13.68
N ASN A 146 -6.38 6.90 13.61
CA ASN A 146 -7.16 6.00 14.47
C ASN A 146 -6.85 4.53 14.21
N ALA A 147 -6.45 4.18 12.99
CA ALA A 147 -6.02 2.84 12.61
C ALA A 147 -4.53 2.57 12.93
N ASN A 148 -3.84 3.52 13.54
CA ASN A 148 -2.41 3.45 13.83
C ASN A 148 -1.57 3.12 12.59
N ILE A 149 -1.87 3.74 11.46
CA ILE A 149 -1.05 3.62 10.26
C ILE A 149 0.27 4.37 10.48
N GLU A 150 1.37 3.63 10.47
CA GLU A 150 2.72 4.13 10.78
C GLU A 150 3.65 4.07 9.56
N LEU A 151 3.31 3.24 8.57
CA LEU A 151 4.14 3.01 7.40
C LEU A 151 3.36 3.32 6.12
N LEU A 152 4.04 3.99 5.20
CA LEU A 152 3.52 4.28 3.87
C LEU A 152 4.38 3.58 2.83
N CYS A 153 3.75 2.74 2.00
CA CYS A 153 4.41 2.02 0.91
C CYS A 153 3.89 2.56 -0.42
N LEU A 154 4.77 3.09 -1.25
CA LEU A 154 4.43 3.70 -2.53
C LEU A 154 4.88 2.81 -3.69
N ASP A 155 3.93 2.28 -4.44
CA ASP A 155 4.20 1.46 -5.62
C ASP A 155 4.16 2.33 -6.88
N GLU A 156 5.19 2.22 -7.74
CA GLU A 156 5.30 2.94 -9.02
C GLU A 156 5.08 4.47 -8.89
N CYS A 157 5.58 5.09 -7.83
CA CYS A 157 5.34 6.52 -7.52
C CYS A 157 5.91 7.51 -8.54
N HIS A 158 6.80 7.07 -9.43
CA HIS A 158 7.40 7.89 -10.50
C HIS A 158 6.42 8.25 -11.63
N HIS A 159 5.26 7.59 -11.70
CA HIS A 159 4.19 7.86 -12.68
C HIS A 159 3.06 8.72 -12.13
N LEU A 160 3.23 9.31 -10.93
CA LEU A 160 2.20 10.11 -10.31
C LEU A 160 1.95 11.42 -11.04
N ARG A 161 0.67 11.75 -11.22
CA ARG A 161 0.23 13.07 -11.64
C ARG A 161 0.59 14.11 -10.58
N SER A 162 0.84 15.34 -11.00
CA SER A 162 1.21 16.43 -10.09
C SER A 162 0.17 16.69 -9.00
N GLU A 163 -1.11 16.57 -9.32
CA GLU A 163 -2.23 16.76 -8.37
C GLU A 163 -2.27 15.66 -7.30
N TRP A 164 -2.03 14.41 -7.69
CA TRP A 164 -1.98 13.28 -6.77
C TRP A 164 -0.73 13.36 -5.88
N TRP A 165 0.38 13.82 -6.44
CA TRP A 165 1.59 14.06 -5.68
C TRP A 165 1.37 15.11 -4.58
N LYS A 166 0.71 16.22 -4.88
CA LYS A 166 0.35 17.25 -3.90
C LYS A 166 -0.54 16.70 -2.78
N SER A 167 -1.55 15.89 -3.12
CA SER A 167 -2.40 15.23 -2.14
C SER A 167 -1.62 14.27 -1.25
N LEU A 168 -0.69 13.52 -1.82
CA LEU A 168 0.19 12.61 -1.09
C LEU A 168 1.10 13.37 -0.12
N GLU A 169 1.72 14.44 -0.55
CA GLU A 169 2.57 15.30 0.31
C GLU A 169 1.76 15.91 1.45
N ALA A 170 0.57 16.43 1.16
CA ALA A 170 -0.32 16.97 2.17
C ALA A 170 -0.74 15.90 3.19
N PHE A 171 -1.06 14.71 2.73
CA PHE A 171 -1.39 13.57 3.58
C PHE A 171 -0.21 13.17 4.49
N GLN A 172 0.99 13.01 3.92
CA GLN A 172 2.19 12.67 4.68
C GLN A 172 2.50 13.69 5.77
N SER A 173 2.39 14.99 5.46
CA SER A 173 2.69 16.05 6.43
C SER A 173 1.70 16.09 7.59
N GLN A 174 0.44 15.70 7.36
CA GLN A 174 -0.61 15.65 8.38
C GLN A 174 -0.62 14.35 9.18
N LEU A 175 -0.09 13.27 8.61
CA LEU A 175 -0.01 11.97 9.28
C LEU A 175 1.11 11.95 10.34
N SER A 176 2.16 12.70 10.11
CA SER A 176 3.36 12.80 10.99
C SER A 176 3.06 13.45 12.33
#